data_8ae92bf1bc8ba295ce5594794cd0b45e
#
_entry.id   8ae92bf1bc8ba295ce5594794cd0b45e
#
_cell.length_a   1.000
_cell.length_b   1.000
_cell.length_c   1.000
_cell.angle_alpha   90.00
_cell.angle_beta   90.00
_cell.angle_gamma   90.00
#
_symmetry.space_group_name_H-M   'P 1'
#
loop_
_entity.id
_entity.type
_entity.pdbx_description
1 polymer ?
#
loop_
_entity_poly.entity_id
_entity_poly.type
_entity_poly.pdbx_seq_one_letter_code
_entity_poly.pdbx_strand_id
1 'polypeptide(L)'
;MAEGGLDPTYIIGGCLKSSNSHAKLGLGEYLVAEADESDASFTHLKPMISILTNIDFDHMSTYEHDKNKLYSGFLSFLHNLPFYGLAIVCLDDPGVKEVMPKISRSVITYGTTDKADIYAKDIHFSESKTSFEVHRKNKNKKISVELNLPGIHNIQNALAAIAVATELNIDDRSIIKAFKNFSGINRRFQVTKN
;
A
#
# COMPACT_ATOMS: atom_id res chain seq x y z
N MET A 1 10.41 -3.76 -3.99
CA MET A 1 10.65 -4.31 -5.34
C MET A 1 12.10 -4.07 -5.78
N ALA A 2 12.61 -2.83 -5.84
CA ALA A 2 13.99 -2.53 -6.26
C ALA A 2 15.05 -3.28 -5.44
N GLU A 3 14.99 -3.25 -4.09
CA GLU A 3 15.90 -4.03 -3.22
C GLU A 3 15.79 -5.55 -3.44
N GLY A 4 14.68 -6.04 -3.96
CA GLY A 4 14.48 -7.43 -4.35
C GLY A 4 14.93 -7.76 -5.78
N GLY A 5 15.61 -6.86 -6.46
CA GLY A 5 16.17 -7.08 -7.81
C GLY A 5 15.15 -6.98 -8.96
N LEU A 6 13.91 -6.52 -8.70
CA LEU A 6 12.86 -6.46 -9.74
C LEU A 6 12.92 -5.18 -10.59
N ASP A 7 13.71 -4.19 -10.21
CA ASP A 7 13.89 -2.89 -10.89
C ASP A 7 12.64 -2.34 -11.60
N PRO A 8 11.57 -2.01 -10.86
CA PRO A 8 10.31 -1.61 -11.46
C PRO A 8 10.38 -0.21 -12.08
N THR A 9 9.61 0.01 -13.13
CA THR A 9 9.18 1.35 -13.51
C THR A 9 8.22 1.87 -12.45
N TYR A 10 8.27 3.17 -12.10
CA TYR A 10 7.27 3.77 -11.22
C TYR A 10 6.83 5.15 -11.68
N ILE A 11 5.56 5.48 -11.36
CA ILE A 11 4.93 6.79 -11.55
C ILE A 11 4.13 7.09 -10.29
N ILE A 12 4.50 8.14 -9.55
CA ILE A 12 3.88 8.52 -8.27
C ILE A 12 3.61 10.02 -8.22
N GLY A 13 2.54 10.43 -7.53
CA GLY A 13 2.20 11.86 -7.37
C GLY A 13 3.18 12.63 -6.47
N GLY A 14 3.88 11.94 -5.56
CA GLY A 14 4.94 12.52 -4.73
C GLY A 14 6.32 12.40 -5.38
N CYS A 15 7.32 13.08 -4.79
CA CYS A 15 8.72 12.99 -5.21
C CYS A 15 9.49 12.08 -4.24
N LEU A 16 10.04 10.97 -4.74
CA LEU A 16 10.80 10.03 -3.92
C LEU A 16 12.14 10.66 -3.50
N LYS A 17 12.41 10.76 -2.20
CA LYS A 17 13.62 11.42 -1.66
C LYS A 17 14.91 10.80 -2.15
N SER A 18 14.94 9.48 -2.32
CA SER A 18 16.16 8.74 -2.73
C SER A 18 16.57 9.00 -4.18
N SER A 19 15.62 9.33 -5.07
CA SER A 19 15.88 9.59 -6.51
C SER A 19 15.57 11.01 -6.92
N ASN A 20 14.94 11.81 -6.06
CA ASN A 20 14.41 13.14 -6.34
C ASN A 20 13.56 13.17 -7.64
N SER A 21 12.74 12.14 -7.84
CA SER A 21 11.95 11.96 -9.06
C SER A 21 10.54 11.47 -8.75
N HIS A 22 9.57 11.89 -9.58
CA HIS A 22 8.19 11.40 -9.57
C HIS A 22 8.01 10.14 -10.42
N ALA A 23 8.93 9.87 -11.34
CA ALA A 23 8.88 8.71 -12.21
C ALA A 23 10.30 8.22 -12.51
N LYS A 24 10.43 6.93 -12.72
CA LYS A 24 11.67 6.29 -13.17
C LYS A 24 11.32 5.14 -14.10
N LEU A 25 12.01 5.05 -15.22
CA LEU A 25 11.98 3.87 -16.06
C LEU A 25 12.90 2.80 -15.45
N GLY A 26 12.35 1.64 -15.11
CA GLY A 26 13.07 0.46 -14.70
C GLY A 26 13.31 -0.49 -15.87
N LEU A 27 14.17 -1.48 -15.66
CA LEU A 27 14.41 -2.56 -16.64
C LEU A 27 13.56 -3.80 -16.37
N GLY A 28 12.84 -3.83 -15.25
CA GLY A 28 11.99 -4.95 -14.87
C GLY A 28 10.60 -4.91 -15.52
N GLU A 29 9.85 -5.99 -15.35
CA GLU A 29 8.52 -6.20 -15.95
C GLU A 29 7.40 -5.46 -15.22
N TYR A 30 7.67 -4.84 -14.07
CA TYR A 30 6.64 -4.24 -13.22
C TYR A 30 6.56 -2.72 -13.42
N LEU A 31 5.32 -2.23 -13.51
CA LEU A 31 4.99 -0.82 -13.37
C LEU A 31 4.25 -0.60 -12.04
N VAL A 32 4.76 0.27 -11.19
CA VAL A 32 4.10 0.75 -9.98
C VAL A 32 3.53 2.13 -10.27
N ALA A 33 2.21 2.26 -10.24
CA ALA A 33 1.53 3.53 -10.48
C ALA A 33 0.65 3.90 -9.28
N GLU A 34 0.61 5.18 -8.94
CA GLU A 34 -0.38 5.72 -8.01
C GLU A 34 -1.71 5.87 -8.77
N ALA A 35 -2.79 5.35 -8.18
CA ALA A 35 -4.15 5.50 -8.67
C ALA A 35 -4.82 6.65 -7.90
N ASP A 36 -5.37 7.62 -8.63
CA ASP A 36 -6.02 8.81 -8.06
C ASP A 36 -7.54 8.69 -8.22
N GLU A 37 -8.26 8.73 -7.09
CA GLU A 37 -9.71 8.65 -7.04
C GLU A 37 -10.39 10.00 -7.24
N SER A 38 -9.66 11.10 -7.22
CA SER A 38 -10.21 12.47 -7.17
C SER A 38 -11.09 12.82 -8.37
N ASP A 39 -10.79 12.29 -9.56
CA ASP A 39 -11.51 12.48 -10.81
C ASP A 39 -12.13 11.17 -11.36
N ALA A 40 -12.10 10.10 -10.57
CA ALA A 40 -12.52 8.75 -10.94
C ALA A 40 -11.73 8.10 -12.11
N SER A 41 -10.62 8.70 -12.56
CA SER A 41 -9.80 8.17 -13.67
C SER A 41 -9.19 6.80 -13.34
N PHE A 42 -8.93 6.50 -12.07
CA PHE A 42 -8.44 5.20 -11.61
C PHE A 42 -9.31 4.02 -12.06
N THR A 43 -10.60 4.24 -12.30
CA THR A 43 -11.54 3.21 -12.78
C THR A 43 -11.20 2.69 -14.19
N HIS A 44 -10.34 3.39 -14.94
CA HIS A 44 -9.85 2.95 -16.25
C HIS A 44 -8.58 2.10 -16.19
N LEU A 45 -7.92 2.06 -15.03
CA LEU A 45 -6.73 1.24 -14.85
C LEU A 45 -7.09 -0.25 -14.82
N LYS A 46 -6.19 -1.09 -15.33
CA LYS A 46 -6.32 -2.55 -15.37
C LYS A 46 -5.09 -3.19 -14.69
N PRO A 47 -4.97 -3.10 -13.38
CA PRO A 47 -3.81 -3.62 -12.67
C PRO A 47 -3.83 -5.15 -12.58
N MET A 48 -2.66 -5.75 -12.35
CA MET A 48 -2.50 -7.16 -11.94
C MET A 48 -2.64 -7.32 -10.43
N ILE A 49 -2.12 -6.34 -9.68
CA ILE A 49 -2.22 -6.24 -8.23
C ILE A 49 -2.73 -4.82 -7.94
N SER A 50 -3.77 -4.70 -7.16
CA SER A 50 -4.24 -3.42 -6.63
C SER A 50 -4.08 -3.37 -5.11
N ILE A 51 -3.75 -2.18 -4.60
CA ILE A 51 -3.69 -1.91 -3.17
C ILE A 51 -4.79 -0.90 -2.84
N LEU A 52 -5.66 -1.24 -1.91
CA LEU A 52 -6.66 -0.36 -1.37
C LEU A 52 -6.32 -0.03 0.09
N THR A 53 -5.88 1.19 0.31
CA THR A 53 -5.41 1.66 1.63
C THR A 53 -6.54 2.09 2.54
N ASN A 54 -7.42 2.91 2.02
CA ASN A 54 -8.58 3.48 2.71
C ASN A 54 -9.61 3.95 1.67
N ILE A 55 -10.83 4.18 2.12
CA ILE A 55 -11.89 4.85 1.36
C ILE A 55 -12.40 5.99 2.22
N ASP A 56 -11.91 7.19 1.96
CA ASP A 56 -12.36 8.42 2.62
C ASP A 56 -13.44 9.12 1.79
N PHE A 57 -14.26 9.94 2.45
CA PHE A 57 -15.31 10.73 1.78
C PHE A 57 -14.76 12.05 1.24
N ASP A 58 -13.55 12.02 0.68
CA ASP A 58 -12.96 13.14 -0.02
C ASP A 58 -13.44 13.19 -1.48
N HIS A 59 -13.30 14.33 -2.12
CA HIS A 59 -13.67 14.55 -3.52
C HIS A 59 -15.10 14.11 -3.89
N MET A 60 -16.03 14.22 -2.93
CA MET A 60 -17.41 13.75 -3.08
C MET A 60 -18.20 14.42 -4.22
N SER A 61 -17.75 15.58 -4.70
CA SER A 61 -18.31 16.22 -5.89
C SER A 61 -18.21 15.36 -7.15
N THR A 62 -17.10 14.60 -7.29
CA THR A 62 -16.89 13.64 -8.39
C THR A 62 -17.88 12.50 -8.35
N TYR A 63 -18.34 12.13 -7.16
CA TYR A 63 -19.29 11.04 -6.91
C TYR A 63 -20.71 11.54 -6.61
N GLU A 64 -21.02 12.78 -7.02
CA GLU A 64 -22.34 13.42 -6.84
C GLU A 64 -22.81 13.41 -5.37
N HIS A 65 -21.89 13.48 -4.40
CA HIS A 65 -22.12 13.40 -2.96
C HIS A 65 -22.81 12.10 -2.51
N ASP A 66 -22.77 11.02 -3.34
CA ASP A 66 -23.34 9.71 -3.03
C ASP A 66 -22.23 8.70 -2.66
N LYS A 67 -22.29 8.22 -1.41
CA LYS A 67 -21.41 7.17 -0.87
C LYS A 67 -21.44 5.89 -1.73
N ASN A 68 -22.60 5.51 -2.26
CA ASN A 68 -22.73 4.31 -3.08
C ASN A 68 -22.01 4.46 -4.42
N LYS A 69 -22.01 5.66 -4.99
CA LYS A 69 -21.25 5.95 -6.22
C LYS A 69 -19.73 5.85 -5.97
N LEU A 70 -19.24 6.42 -4.86
CA LEU A 70 -17.86 6.28 -4.43
C LEU A 70 -17.47 4.80 -4.29
N TYR A 71 -18.24 4.02 -3.54
CA TYR A 71 -17.98 2.59 -3.33
C TYR A 71 -18.06 1.79 -4.64
N SER A 72 -18.97 2.13 -5.52
CA SER A 72 -19.09 1.52 -6.84
C SER A 72 -17.86 1.80 -7.71
N GLY A 73 -17.29 3.01 -7.61
CA GLY A 73 -16.03 3.37 -8.28
C GLY A 73 -14.87 2.48 -7.82
N PHE A 74 -14.68 2.33 -6.50
CA PHE A 74 -13.64 1.44 -5.96
C PHE A 74 -13.89 -0.03 -6.34
N LEU A 75 -15.12 -0.51 -6.29
CA LEU A 75 -15.44 -1.86 -6.72
C LEU A 75 -15.17 -2.07 -8.21
N SER A 76 -15.51 -1.09 -9.07
CA SER A 76 -15.21 -1.14 -10.49
C SER A 76 -13.70 -1.23 -10.74
N PHE A 77 -12.90 -0.44 -10.03
CA PHE A 77 -11.44 -0.52 -10.10
C PHE A 77 -10.92 -1.92 -9.71
N LEU A 78 -11.41 -2.47 -8.59
CA LEU A 78 -11.00 -3.80 -8.14
C LEU A 78 -11.49 -4.91 -9.08
N HIS A 79 -12.62 -4.74 -9.75
CA HIS A 79 -13.14 -5.69 -10.74
C HIS A 79 -12.39 -5.61 -12.08
N ASN A 80 -11.62 -4.57 -12.35
CA ASN A 80 -10.72 -4.50 -13.49
C ASN A 80 -9.50 -5.41 -13.36
N LEU A 81 -9.22 -5.93 -12.16
CA LEU A 81 -8.25 -7.02 -12.00
C LEU A 81 -8.64 -8.23 -12.85
N PRO A 82 -7.69 -8.89 -13.54
CA PRO A 82 -7.98 -10.15 -14.22
C PRO A 82 -8.44 -11.21 -13.19
N PHE A 83 -8.97 -12.34 -13.67
CA PHE A 83 -9.47 -13.41 -12.77
C PHE A 83 -8.38 -13.98 -11.84
N TYR A 84 -7.12 -13.89 -12.25
CA TYR A 84 -5.94 -14.28 -11.48
C TYR A 84 -5.27 -13.09 -10.77
N GLY A 85 -5.86 -11.91 -10.82
CA GLY A 85 -5.34 -10.72 -10.17
C GLY A 85 -5.59 -10.73 -8.67
N LEU A 86 -4.89 -9.86 -7.95
CA LEU A 86 -4.89 -9.79 -6.51
C LEU A 86 -5.28 -8.40 -6.00
N ALA A 87 -6.25 -8.35 -5.09
CA ALA A 87 -6.57 -7.17 -4.30
C ALA A 87 -5.91 -7.26 -2.92
N ILE A 88 -5.10 -6.27 -2.55
CA ILE A 88 -4.48 -6.13 -1.23
C ILE A 88 -5.21 -5.01 -0.50
N VAL A 89 -5.91 -5.30 0.60
CA VAL A 89 -6.85 -4.37 1.21
C VAL A 89 -6.58 -4.16 2.70
N CYS A 90 -6.73 -2.92 3.17
CA CYS A 90 -6.53 -2.53 4.56
C CYS A 90 -7.73 -2.96 5.42
N LEU A 91 -7.53 -3.94 6.31
CA LEU A 91 -8.59 -4.40 7.22
C LEU A 91 -8.83 -3.45 8.39
N ASP A 92 -8.02 -2.42 8.59
CA ASP A 92 -8.26 -1.42 9.64
C ASP A 92 -9.27 -0.36 9.19
N ASP A 93 -9.38 -0.10 7.89
CA ASP A 93 -10.23 0.95 7.35
C ASP A 93 -11.71 0.52 7.30
N PRO A 94 -12.63 1.37 7.82
CA PRO A 94 -14.07 1.05 7.82
C PRO A 94 -14.69 0.99 6.42
N GLY A 95 -14.29 1.89 5.52
CA GLY A 95 -14.82 1.94 4.14
C GLY A 95 -14.38 0.70 3.34
N VAL A 96 -13.12 0.27 3.52
CA VAL A 96 -12.62 -0.97 2.93
C VAL A 96 -13.38 -2.18 3.43
N LYS A 97 -13.65 -2.27 4.74
CA LYS A 97 -14.46 -3.36 5.32
C LYS A 97 -15.84 -3.46 4.69
N GLU A 98 -16.43 -2.34 4.33
CA GLU A 98 -17.80 -2.29 3.76
C GLU A 98 -17.83 -2.77 2.30
N VAL A 99 -16.77 -2.52 1.52
CA VAL A 99 -16.69 -2.97 0.13
C VAL A 99 -16.09 -4.38 -0.01
N MET A 100 -15.25 -4.80 0.92
CA MET A 100 -14.51 -6.07 0.87
C MET A 100 -15.38 -7.30 0.58
N PRO A 101 -16.57 -7.48 1.19
CA PRO A 101 -17.42 -8.64 0.89
C PRO A 101 -17.94 -8.70 -0.55
N LYS A 102 -17.84 -7.60 -1.29
CA LYS A 102 -18.30 -7.49 -2.68
C LYS A 102 -17.18 -7.70 -3.70
N ILE A 103 -15.93 -7.88 -3.23
CA ILE A 103 -14.78 -8.10 -4.10
C ILE A 103 -14.81 -9.53 -4.63
N SER A 104 -14.93 -9.70 -5.95
CA SER A 104 -14.97 -11.00 -6.63
C SER A 104 -13.61 -11.43 -7.17
N ARG A 105 -12.54 -11.07 -6.50
CA ARG A 105 -11.13 -11.41 -6.84
C ARG A 105 -10.44 -11.98 -5.63
N SER A 106 -9.26 -12.57 -5.83
CA SER A 106 -8.41 -12.99 -4.71
C SER A 106 -8.07 -11.77 -3.84
N VAL A 107 -8.19 -11.93 -2.52
CA VAL A 107 -7.95 -10.86 -1.56
C VAL A 107 -6.88 -11.30 -0.56
N ILE A 108 -5.92 -10.42 -0.30
CA ILE A 108 -5.04 -10.47 0.87
C ILE A 108 -5.35 -9.25 1.73
N THR A 109 -5.62 -9.48 3.00
CA THR A 109 -5.90 -8.43 3.96
C THR A 109 -4.64 -8.05 4.73
N TYR A 110 -4.48 -6.75 5.03
CA TYR A 110 -3.44 -6.29 5.94
C TYR A 110 -3.98 -5.30 6.96
N GLY A 111 -3.27 -5.15 8.08
CA GLY A 111 -3.68 -4.23 9.14
C GLY A 111 -2.93 -4.43 10.45
N THR A 112 -3.41 -3.77 11.51
CA THR A 112 -2.86 -3.88 12.87
C THR A 112 -3.59 -4.91 13.73
N THR A 113 -4.62 -5.53 13.19
CA THR A 113 -5.38 -6.60 13.84
C THR A 113 -4.90 -7.98 13.36
N ASP A 114 -4.84 -8.96 14.26
CA ASP A 114 -4.49 -10.35 13.96
C ASP A 114 -5.56 -11.10 13.14
N LYS A 115 -6.68 -10.45 12.85
CA LYS A 115 -7.67 -10.92 11.88
C LYS A 115 -7.18 -10.81 10.44
N ALA A 116 -6.28 -9.84 10.14
CA ALA A 116 -5.69 -9.68 8.82
C ALA A 116 -4.72 -10.82 8.47
N ASP A 117 -4.48 -11.05 7.18
CA ASP A 117 -3.54 -12.08 6.70
C ASP A 117 -2.09 -11.67 6.96
N ILE A 118 -1.83 -10.36 6.88
CA ILE A 118 -0.54 -9.74 7.19
C ILE A 118 -0.79 -8.62 8.20
N TYR A 119 -0.19 -8.73 9.37
CA TYR A 119 -0.46 -7.77 10.44
C TYR A 119 0.77 -7.42 11.27
N ALA A 120 0.72 -6.22 11.88
CA ALA A 120 1.75 -5.74 12.79
C ALA A 120 1.41 -6.07 14.24
N LYS A 121 2.42 -6.50 15.00
CA LYS A 121 2.40 -6.62 16.47
C LYS A 121 3.59 -5.90 17.07
N ASP A 122 3.60 -5.75 18.39
CA ASP A 122 4.70 -5.19 19.18
C ASP A 122 5.18 -3.85 18.59
N ILE A 123 4.20 -2.95 18.39
CA ILE A 123 4.42 -1.64 17.78
C ILE A 123 5.01 -0.70 18.82
N HIS A 124 6.18 -0.15 18.51
CA HIS A 124 6.87 0.83 19.33
C HIS A 124 7.12 2.11 18.52
N PHE A 125 6.66 3.23 19.05
CA PHE A 125 6.89 4.55 18.46
C PHE A 125 8.01 5.27 19.20
N SER A 126 8.91 5.90 18.46
CA SER A 126 9.86 6.90 18.96
C SER A 126 9.66 8.22 18.18
N GLU A 127 10.39 9.28 18.55
CA GLU A 127 10.23 10.60 17.91
C GLU A 127 10.37 10.60 16.39
N SER A 128 11.23 9.76 15.84
CA SER A 128 11.56 9.72 14.41
C SER A 128 11.39 8.35 13.75
N LYS A 129 11.08 7.32 14.54
CA LYS A 129 11.06 5.93 14.05
C LYS A 129 9.88 5.16 14.60
N THR A 130 9.52 4.13 13.87
CA THR A 130 8.54 3.13 14.32
C THR A 130 9.13 1.74 14.10
N SER A 131 9.07 0.88 15.11
CA SER A 131 9.45 -0.53 14.99
C SER A 131 8.27 -1.45 15.30
N PHE A 132 8.17 -2.57 14.62
CA PHE A 132 7.10 -3.54 14.81
C PHE A 132 7.49 -4.92 14.27
N GLU A 133 6.81 -5.96 14.77
CA GLU A 133 6.88 -7.29 14.19
C GLU A 133 5.77 -7.49 13.14
N VAL A 134 6.13 -8.06 11.99
CA VAL A 134 5.17 -8.44 10.94
C VAL A 134 4.92 -9.93 10.99
N HIS A 135 3.66 -10.27 11.10
CA HIS A 135 3.14 -11.64 11.06
C HIS A 135 2.45 -11.86 9.72
N ARG A 136 2.67 -13.02 9.12
CA ARG A 136 2.04 -13.45 7.86
C ARG A 136 1.42 -14.83 8.08
N LYS A 137 0.11 -14.96 7.95
CA LYS A 137 -0.61 -16.23 8.27
C LYS A 137 -0.10 -17.45 7.50
N ASN A 138 0.36 -17.23 6.28
CA ASN A 138 0.90 -18.28 5.40
C ASN A 138 2.42 -18.49 5.54
N LYS A 139 3.08 -17.81 6.47
CA LYS A 139 4.52 -17.97 6.77
C LYS A 139 4.74 -18.06 8.27
N ASN A 140 5.42 -19.13 8.73
CA ASN A 140 5.74 -19.28 10.16
C ASN A 140 6.77 -18.26 10.67
N LYS A 141 7.54 -17.66 9.76
CA LYS A 141 8.60 -16.72 10.12
C LYS A 141 8.08 -15.30 10.21
N LYS A 142 8.29 -14.67 11.35
CA LYS A 142 8.07 -13.24 11.56
C LYS A 142 9.25 -12.43 11.04
N ILE A 143 9.03 -11.17 10.72
CA ILE A 143 10.10 -10.21 10.41
C ILE A 143 9.95 -8.98 11.30
N SER A 144 11.07 -8.48 11.82
CA SER A 144 11.11 -7.20 12.53
C SER A 144 11.44 -6.09 11.54
N VAL A 145 10.62 -5.05 11.53
CA VAL A 145 10.75 -3.90 10.63
C VAL A 145 10.97 -2.63 11.44
N GLU A 146 11.92 -1.82 10.99
CA GLU A 146 12.14 -0.45 11.48
C GLU A 146 11.87 0.52 10.33
N LEU A 147 11.02 1.52 10.57
CA LEU A 147 10.72 2.63 9.66
C LEU A 147 11.30 3.92 10.21
N ASN A 148 11.92 4.73 9.35
CA ASN A 148 12.32 6.11 9.68
C ASN A 148 11.15 7.10 9.52
N LEU A 149 9.92 6.65 9.79
CA LEU A 149 8.68 7.41 9.69
C LEU A 149 7.80 7.07 10.89
N PRO A 150 7.32 8.06 11.66
CA PRO A 150 6.37 7.84 12.73
C PRO A 150 4.94 7.72 12.19
N GLY A 151 4.08 7.09 12.98
CA GLY A 151 2.63 7.05 12.75
C GLY A 151 2.09 5.73 12.22
N ILE A 152 0.87 5.42 12.66
CA ILE A 152 0.18 4.17 12.36
C ILE A 152 -0.07 3.97 10.85
N HIS A 153 -0.39 5.05 10.14
CA HIS A 153 -0.59 5.02 8.69
C HIS A 153 0.67 4.57 7.92
N ASN A 154 1.88 4.89 8.43
CA ASN A 154 3.12 4.43 7.82
C ASN A 154 3.35 2.93 8.05
N ILE A 155 2.88 2.38 9.18
CA ILE A 155 2.85 0.94 9.42
C ILE A 155 1.91 0.27 8.42
N GLN A 156 0.70 0.79 8.26
CA GLN A 156 -0.29 0.25 7.30
C GLN A 156 0.26 0.27 5.87
N ASN A 157 0.87 1.38 5.44
CA ASN A 157 1.52 1.47 4.13
C ASN A 157 2.69 0.47 3.97
N ALA A 158 3.47 0.27 5.04
CA ALA A 158 4.53 -0.74 5.03
C ALA A 158 3.98 -2.17 4.93
N LEU A 159 2.88 -2.47 5.64
CA LEU A 159 2.22 -3.78 5.56
C LEU A 159 1.68 -4.06 4.15
N ALA A 160 1.10 -3.05 3.48
CA ALA A 160 0.69 -3.16 2.08
C ALA A 160 1.87 -3.50 1.16
N ALA A 161 3.00 -2.80 1.32
CA ALA A 161 4.21 -3.07 0.55
C ALA A 161 4.80 -4.46 0.85
N ILE A 162 4.72 -4.94 2.11
CA ILE A 162 5.13 -6.29 2.52
C ILE A 162 4.20 -7.35 1.90
N ALA A 163 2.90 -7.06 1.78
CA ALA A 163 1.96 -7.95 1.12
C ALA A 163 2.35 -8.17 -0.35
N VAL A 164 2.60 -7.08 -1.09
CA VAL A 164 3.12 -7.15 -2.47
C VAL A 164 4.45 -7.91 -2.53
N ALA A 165 5.40 -7.59 -1.66
CA ALA A 165 6.71 -8.23 -1.64
C ALA A 165 6.61 -9.73 -1.35
N THR A 166 5.68 -10.13 -0.50
CA THR A 166 5.41 -11.54 -0.17
C THR A 166 4.82 -12.29 -1.36
N GLU A 167 3.88 -11.68 -2.07
CA GLU A 167 3.28 -12.24 -3.29
C GLU A 167 4.30 -12.40 -4.41
N LEU A 168 5.18 -11.41 -4.57
CA LEU A 168 6.26 -11.45 -5.56
C LEU A 168 7.47 -12.28 -5.12
N ASN A 169 7.37 -13.04 -4.02
CA ASN A 169 8.42 -13.88 -3.48
C ASN A 169 9.76 -13.16 -3.20
N ILE A 170 9.71 -11.87 -2.86
CA ILE A 170 10.88 -11.11 -2.42
C ILE A 170 11.31 -11.62 -1.04
N ASP A 171 12.60 -11.85 -0.88
CA ASP A 171 13.14 -12.37 0.38
C ASP A 171 13.05 -11.35 1.53
N ASP A 172 12.96 -11.88 2.76
CA ASP A 172 12.77 -11.07 3.96
C ASP A 172 13.93 -10.09 4.22
N ARG A 173 15.17 -10.42 3.80
CA ARG A 173 16.33 -9.53 4.00
C ARG A 173 16.21 -8.30 3.11
N SER A 174 15.78 -8.48 1.86
CA SER A 174 15.51 -7.39 0.92
C SER A 174 14.39 -6.49 1.41
N ILE A 175 13.31 -7.07 1.98
CA ILE A 175 12.22 -6.32 2.58
C ILE A 175 12.71 -5.44 3.74
N ILE A 176 13.42 -6.03 4.71
CA ILE A 176 13.96 -5.31 5.88
C ILE A 176 14.93 -4.20 5.44
N LYS A 177 15.81 -4.50 4.50
CA LYS A 177 16.79 -3.53 3.95
C LYS A 177 16.09 -2.35 3.28
N ALA A 178 15.03 -2.61 2.50
CA ALA A 178 14.26 -1.56 1.84
C ALA A 178 13.67 -0.56 2.84
N PHE A 179 13.04 -1.03 3.92
CA PHE A 179 12.46 -0.16 4.94
C PHE A 179 13.50 0.61 5.74
N LYS A 180 14.61 -0.02 6.10
CA LYS A 180 15.72 0.66 6.80
C LYS A 180 16.30 1.81 5.99
N ASN A 181 16.36 1.67 4.66
CA ASN A 181 16.90 2.68 3.74
C ASN A 181 15.85 3.71 3.28
N PHE A 182 14.58 3.45 3.53
CA PHE A 182 13.50 4.35 3.08
C PHE A 182 13.45 5.61 3.93
N SER A 183 13.64 6.75 3.30
CA SER A 183 13.66 8.08 3.94
C SER A 183 12.39 8.90 3.71
N GLY A 184 11.37 8.29 3.08
CA GLY A 184 10.08 8.91 2.80
C GLY A 184 10.00 9.65 1.45
N ILE A 185 8.90 10.37 1.27
CA ILE A 185 8.54 11.11 0.06
C ILE A 185 8.55 12.61 0.39
N ASN A 186 9.08 13.47 -0.49
CA ASN A 186 8.98 14.92 -0.37
C ASN A 186 7.52 15.35 -0.51
N ARG A 187 7.09 16.33 0.28
CA ARG A 187 5.73 16.85 0.45
C ARG A 187 4.83 16.10 1.44
N ARG A 188 5.27 14.95 2.01
CA ARG A 188 4.61 14.34 3.17
C ARG A 188 5.58 14.41 4.35
N PHE A 189 5.28 15.19 5.40
CA PHE A 189 6.14 15.46 6.57
C PHE A 189 7.45 16.21 6.28
N GLN A 190 7.38 17.51 6.06
CA GLN A 190 8.52 18.39 6.35
C GLN A 190 8.42 18.84 7.81
N VAL A 191 9.28 18.29 8.67
CA VAL A 191 9.57 18.90 9.97
C VAL A 191 10.36 20.17 9.67
N THR A 192 9.70 21.32 9.65
CA THR A 192 10.38 22.62 9.68
C THR A 192 11.01 22.75 11.08
N LYS A 193 12.32 22.62 11.15
CA LYS A 193 13.07 23.07 12.34
C LYS A 193 13.00 24.61 12.34
N ASN A 194 12.20 25.17 13.26
CA ASN A 194 12.37 26.55 13.72
C ASN A 194 13.63 26.66 14.57
#